data_5dc874913df7c75621593a6cbca9c81d
#
_entry.id   5dc874913df7c75621593a6cbca9c81d
#
_cell.length_a   1.000
_cell.length_b   1.000
_cell.length_c   1.000
_cell.angle_alpha   90.00
_cell.angle_beta   90.00
_cell.angle_gamma   90.00
#
_symmetry.space_group_name_H-M   'P 1'
#
loop_
_entity.id
_entity.type
_entity.pdbx_description
1 polymer ?
#
loop_
_entity_poly.entity_id
_entity_poly.type
_entity_poly.pdbx_seq_one_letter_code
_entity_poly.pdbx_strand_id
1 'polypeptide(L)'
;MAITVNGSEFTDAEVEAELPHHQDTPQPLRSACIALALKRVMLDEAAELGHPVQDAEEAADWLLSTQVSVPTVDEASCRRYYDQHPERFRVGGWVDADHILFAVAENTPLDALREFANETLALVRSHPERFEALAAERSNCPSSENGGALGQMVRGEAVPEFEAALWRITPGTIAEALIETRYGLHIVRVNRRAEGRQLPFEQVHEAIAQALLAASRDAAWRQYVQVLLGRAKIEGIDLEGADTPLVQ
;
A
#
# COMPACT_ATOMS: atom_id res chain seq x y z
N MET A 1 20.66 -1.85 -27.07
CA MET A 1 19.44 -2.07 -27.88
C MET A 1 18.78 -0.72 -28.00
N ALA A 2 18.53 -0.27 -29.25
CA ALA A 2 17.83 1.00 -29.45
C ALA A 2 16.37 0.84 -29.03
N ILE A 3 15.89 1.77 -28.21
CA ILE A 3 14.48 1.84 -27.81
C ILE A 3 13.83 2.88 -28.68
N THR A 4 12.76 2.49 -29.37
CA THR A 4 12.01 3.42 -30.23
C THR A 4 10.55 3.50 -29.80
N VAL A 5 9.98 4.70 -29.89
CA VAL A 5 8.55 4.98 -29.71
C VAL A 5 8.06 5.73 -30.91
N ASN A 6 7.05 5.23 -31.61
CA ASN A 6 6.47 5.80 -32.84
C ASN A 6 7.53 6.15 -33.90
N GLY A 7 8.62 5.34 -33.97
CA GLY A 7 9.72 5.54 -34.90
C GLY A 7 10.79 6.56 -34.45
N SER A 8 10.63 7.19 -33.29
CA SER A 8 11.66 8.04 -32.66
C SER A 8 12.50 7.23 -31.71
N GLU A 9 13.82 7.24 -31.90
CA GLU A 9 14.80 6.54 -31.04
C GLU A 9 15.20 7.42 -29.86
N PHE A 10 15.32 6.84 -28.66
CA PHE A 10 15.90 7.52 -27.51
C PHE A 10 17.42 7.49 -27.58
N THR A 11 18.03 8.63 -27.32
CA THR A 11 19.48 8.75 -27.20
C THR A 11 19.98 8.25 -25.84
N ASP A 12 21.22 7.79 -25.79
CA ASP A 12 21.87 7.41 -24.52
C ASP A 12 21.84 8.59 -23.53
N ALA A 13 21.97 9.83 -23.99
CA ALA A 13 21.93 11.03 -23.16
C ALA A 13 20.54 11.26 -22.49
N GLU A 14 19.44 10.97 -23.19
CA GLU A 14 18.08 11.05 -22.61
C GLU A 14 17.90 10.00 -21.53
N VAL A 15 18.38 8.78 -21.76
CA VAL A 15 18.32 7.69 -20.77
C VAL A 15 19.19 8.00 -19.54
N GLU A 16 20.41 8.53 -19.75
CA GLU A 16 21.29 8.93 -18.65
C GLU A 16 20.71 10.10 -17.83
N ALA A 17 20.00 11.03 -18.47
CA ALA A 17 19.34 12.14 -17.78
C ALA A 17 18.14 11.69 -16.94
N GLU A 18 17.39 10.65 -17.37
CA GLU A 18 16.23 10.11 -16.67
C GLU A 18 16.61 9.15 -15.53
N LEU A 19 17.74 8.44 -15.67
CA LEU A 19 18.17 7.39 -14.76
C LEU A 19 18.24 7.78 -13.27
N PRO A 20 18.72 9.01 -12.90
CA PRO A 20 18.76 9.43 -11.50
C PRO A 20 17.43 9.42 -10.76
N HIS A 21 16.30 9.57 -11.49
CA HIS A 21 14.96 9.58 -10.93
C HIS A 21 14.43 8.17 -10.57
N HIS A 22 15.17 7.11 -10.94
CA HIS A 22 14.72 5.73 -10.80
C HIS A 22 15.70 4.85 -10.01
N GLN A 23 16.68 5.43 -9.31
CA GLN A 23 17.75 4.69 -8.60
C GLN A 23 17.22 3.76 -7.50
N ASP A 24 16.08 4.10 -6.90
CA ASP A 24 15.46 3.31 -5.82
C ASP A 24 14.57 2.17 -6.33
N THR A 25 14.44 1.99 -7.65
CA THR A 25 13.65 0.90 -8.23
C THR A 25 14.49 -0.37 -8.40
N PRO A 26 13.86 -1.58 -8.39
CA PRO A 26 14.60 -2.84 -8.59
C PRO A 26 15.33 -2.94 -9.93
N GLN A 27 14.90 -2.18 -10.94
CA GLN A 27 15.47 -2.16 -12.30
C GLN A 27 15.55 -0.72 -12.83
N PRO A 28 16.48 0.10 -12.34
CA PRO A 28 16.54 1.54 -12.63
C PRO A 28 16.54 1.88 -14.12
N LEU A 29 17.36 1.18 -14.92
CA LEU A 29 17.44 1.41 -16.35
C LEU A 29 16.11 1.11 -17.07
N ARG A 30 15.46 0.01 -16.73
CA ARG A 30 14.16 -0.35 -17.30
C ARG A 30 13.10 0.69 -16.93
N SER A 31 13.08 1.12 -15.67
CA SER A 31 12.14 2.15 -15.18
C SER A 31 12.34 3.48 -15.89
N ALA A 32 13.58 3.92 -16.09
CA ALA A 32 13.89 5.14 -16.85
C ALA A 32 13.42 5.05 -18.31
N CYS A 33 13.66 3.93 -18.97
CA CYS A 33 13.21 3.72 -20.35
C CYS A 33 11.68 3.69 -20.47
N ILE A 34 10.97 3.09 -19.51
CA ILE A 34 9.50 3.11 -19.45
C ILE A 34 8.99 4.54 -19.25
N ALA A 35 9.61 5.32 -18.36
CA ALA A 35 9.23 6.72 -18.13
C ALA A 35 9.41 7.57 -19.39
N LEU A 36 10.52 7.41 -20.11
CA LEU A 36 10.75 8.10 -21.38
C LEU A 36 9.72 7.70 -22.45
N ALA A 37 9.38 6.41 -22.54
CA ALA A 37 8.36 5.95 -23.48
C ALA A 37 6.99 6.56 -23.16
N LEU A 38 6.59 6.62 -21.89
CA LEU A 38 5.36 7.26 -21.43
C LEU A 38 5.34 8.77 -21.77
N LYS A 39 6.43 9.48 -21.44
CA LYS A 39 6.57 10.93 -21.77
C LYS A 39 6.41 11.17 -23.26
N ARG A 40 7.06 10.37 -24.11
CA ARG A 40 6.98 10.48 -25.57
C ARG A 40 5.57 10.23 -26.07
N VAL A 41 4.91 9.17 -25.64
CA VAL A 41 3.54 8.83 -26.06
C VAL A 41 2.55 9.95 -25.71
N MET A 42 2.68 10.57 -24.52
CA MET A 42 1.83 11.69 -24.12
C MET A 42 2.07 12.95 -24.95
N LEU A 43 3.34 13.25 -25.24
CA LEU A 43 3.69 14.39 -26.12
C LEU A 43 3.17 14.20 -27.53
N ASP A 44 3.32 12.99 -28.10
CA ASP A 44 2.83 12.65 -29.43
C ASP A 44 1.31 12.77 -29.50
N GLU A 45 0.57 12.21 -28.52
CA GLU A 45 -0.90 12.29 -28.47
C GLU A 45 -1.39 13.74 -28.33
N ALA A 46 -0.75 14.55 -27.45
CA ALA A 46 -1.11 15.96 -27.30
C ALA A 46 -0.89 16.72 -28.63
N ALA A 47 0.21 16.45 -29.32
CA ALA A 47 0.50 17.07 -30.62
C ALA A 47 -0.50 16.63 -31.71
N GLU A 48 -0.87 15.34 -31.79
CA GLU A 48 -1.88 14.81 -32.70
C GLU A 48 -3.25 15.44 -32.49
N LEU A 49 -3.59 15.73 -31.22
CA LEU A 49 -4.84 16.40 -30.84
C LEU A 49 -4.78 17.94 -31.01
N GLY A 50 -3.69 18.48 -31.54
CA GLY A 50 -3.55 19.91 -31.85
C GLY A 50 -3.04 20.76 -30.68
N HIS A 51 -2.46 20.15 -29.67
CA HIS A 51 -1.84 20.82 -28.52
C HIS A 51 -0.35 20.43 -28.38
N PRO A 52 0.52 20.84 -29.32
CA PRO A 52 1.94 20.52 -29.29
C PRO A 52 2.63 21.27 -28.16
N VAL A 53 3.15 20.52 -27.17
CA VAL A 53 3.95 21.02 -26.04
C VAL A 53 5.28 20.27 -25.99
N GLN A 54 6.24 20.79 -25.24
CA GLN A 54 7.56 20.15 -25.08
C GLN A 54 7.75 19.52 -23.71
N ASP A 55 6.92 19.91 -22.75
CA ASP A 55 6.93 19.38 -21.40
C ASP A 55 5.89 18.26 -21.27
N ALA A 56 6.33 17.10 -20.75
CA ALA A 56 5.47 15.93 -20.62
C ALA A 56 4.45 16.07 -19.46
N GLU A 57 4.74 16.87 -18.44
CA GLU A 57 3.78 17.17 -17.38
C GLU A 57 2.66 18.05 -17.91
N GLU A 58 3.01 19.07 -18.70
CA GLU A 58 2.02 19.93 -19.38
C GLU A 58 1.14 19.11 -20.34
N ALA A 59 1.73 18.17 -21.09
CA ALA A 59 0.99 17.26 -21.96
C ALA A 59 0.02 16.38 -21.13
N ALA A 60 0.50 15.78 -20.03
CA ALA A 60 -0.29 14.93 -19.16
C ALA A 60 -1.48 15.68 -18.54
N ASP A 61 -1.25 16.88 -18.00
CA ASP A 61 -2.30 17.72 -17.40
C ASP A 61 -3.35 18.14 -18.43
N TRP A 62 -2.92 18.52 -19.62
CA TRP A 62 -3.84 18.87 -20.70
C TRP A 62 -4.66 17.66 -21.15
N LEU A 63 -4.04 16.50 -21.38
CA LEU A 63 -4.71 15.25 -21.75
C LEU A 63 -5.69 14.81 -20.66
N LEU A 64 -5.29 14.86 -19.41
CA LEU A 64 -6.15 14.51 -18.27
C LEU A 64 -7.39 15.42 -18.21
N SER A 65 -7.23 16.71 -18.45
CA SER A 65 -8.31 17.67 -18.35
C SER A 65 -9.27 17.65 -19.56
N THR A 66 -8.79 17.24 -20.74
CA THR A 66 -9.55 17.34 -22.00
C THR A 66 -10.01 16.00 -22.55
N GLN A 67 -9.26 14.93 -22.33
CA GLN A 67 -9.52 13.61 -22.93
C GLN A 67 -10.06 12.60 -21.93
N VAL A 68 -9.81 12.80 -20.62
CA VAL A 68 -10.22 11.84 -19.60
C VAL A 68 -11.56 12.24 -18.99
N SER A 69 -12.58 11.43 -19.25
CA SER A 69 -13.89 11.60 -18.60
C SER A 69 -13.89 10.91 -17.23
N VAL A 70 -14.07 11.70 -16.18
CA VAL A 70 -14.18 11.20 -14.82
C VAL A 70 -15.64 11.15 -14.41
N PRO A 71 -16.17 9.98 -13.98
CA PRO A 71 -17.53 9.88 -13.48
C PRO A 71 -17.76 10.80 -12.27
N THR A 72 -18.92 11.44 -12.22
CA THR A 72 -19.33 12.22 -11.06
C THR A 72 -19.61 11.31 -9.86
N VAL A 73 -19.14 11.71 -8.69
CA VAL A 73 -19.43 11.03 -7.44
C VAL A 73 -20.74 11.59 -6.88
N ASP A 74 -21.77 10.74 -6.80
CA ASP A 74 -23.05 11.10 -6.21
C ASP A 74 -23.13 10.72 -4.71
N GLU A 75 -24.11 11.28 -4.01
CA GLU A 75 -24.33 11.00 -2.58
C GLU A 75 -24.57 9.49 -2.33
N ALA A 76 -25.25 8.81 -3.25
CA ALA A 76 -25.53 7.38 -3.12
C ALA A 76 -24.23 6.54 -3.13
N SER A 77 -23.25 6.93 -3.93
CA SER A 77 -21.93 6.30 -3.95
C SER A 77 -21.16 6.56 -2.65
N CYS A 78 -21.19 7.79 -2.15
CA CYS A 78 -20.60 8.15 -0.86
C CYS A 78 -21.23 7.35 0.29
N ARG A 79 -22.56 7.22 0.31
CA ARG A 79 -23.27 6.46 1.34
C ARG A 79 -22.95 4.98 1.28
N ARG A 80 -22.92 4.37 0.07
CA ARG A 80 -22.48 2.97 -0.10
C ARG A 80 -21.06 2.75 0.42
N TYR A 81 -20.13 3.66 0.13
CA TYR A 81 -18.76 3.58 0.62
C TYR A 81 -18.69 3.66 2.14
N TYR A 82 -19.43 4.61 2.74
CA TYR A 82 -19.53 4.74 4.18
C TYR A 82 -20.07 3.47 4.85
N ASP A 83 -21.15 2.90 4.32
CA ASP A 83 -21.80 1.70 4.85
C ASP A 83 -20.93 0.43 4.70
N GLN A 84 -20.12 0.36 3.64
CA GLN A 84 -19.21 -0.76 3.39
C GLN A 84 -17.92 -0.70 4.20
N HIS A 85 -17.53 0.49 4.70
CA HIS A 85 -16.28 0.70 5.40
C HIS A 85 -16.46 1.40 6.78
N PRO A 86 -17.34 0.89 7.66
CA PRO A 86 -17.67 1.55 8.91
C PRO A 86 -16.45 1.74 9.83
N GLU A 87 -15.46 0.85 9.74
CA GLU A 87 -14.23 0.93 10.53
C GLU A 87 -13.37 2.15 10.21
N ARG A 88 -13.41 2.66 8.96
CA ARG A 88 -12.66 3.87 8.53
C ARG A 88 -13.20 5.15 9.12
N PHE A 89 -14.44 5.13 9.59
CA PHE A 89 -15.15 6.29 10.12
C PHE A 89 -15.36 6.20 11.62
N ARG A 90 -14.56 5.40 12.32
CA ARG A 90 -14.54 5.33 13.79
C ARG A 90 -13.37 6.14 14.35
N VAL A 91 -13.63 6.89 15.42
CA VAL A 91 -12.63 7.70 16.13
C VAL A 91 -12.64 7.38 17.62
N GLY A 92 -11.46 7.55 18.25
CA GLY A 92 -11.30 7.31 19.69
C GLY A 92 -11.31 5.84 20.09
N GLY A 93 -11.20 4.92 19.10
CA GLY A 93 -10.96 3.51 19.39
C GLY A 93 -9.49 3.26 19.74
N TRP A 94 -9.24 2.36 20.69
CA TRP A 94 -7.90 1.91 21.05
C TRP A 94 -7.91 0.46 21.51
N VAL A 95 -6.77 -0.21 21.41
CA VAL A 95 -6.51 -1.58 21.88
C VAL A 95 -5.28 -1.55 22.77
N ASP A 96 -5.38 -2.10 23.97
CA ASP A 96 -4.26 -2.34 24.87
C ASP A 96 -3.83 -3.81 24.70
N ALA A 97 -2.61 -4.01 24.21
CA ALA A 97 -2.15 -5.33 23.81
C ALA A 97 -0.69 -5.60 24.21
N ASP A 98 -0.39 -6.89 24.31
CA ASP A 98 0.97 -7.40 24.44
C ASP A 98 1.27 -8.36 23.29
N HIS A 99 2.56 -8.50 22.94
CA HIS A 99 2.96 -9.47 21.94
C HIS A 99 4.30 -10.17 22.24
N ILE A 100 4.48 -11.33 21.59
CA ILE A 100 5.76 -12.02 21.48
C ILE A 100 6.10 -12.07 19.99
N LEU A 101 7.22 -11.48 19.58
CA LEU A 101 7.69 -11.47 18.20
C LEU A 101 8.79 -12.49 17.99
N PHE A 102 8.62 -13.35 17.01
CA PHE A 102 9.65 -14.21 16.44
C PHE A 102 10.05 -13.59 15.09
N ALA A 103 11.13 -12.81 15.09
CA ALA A 103 11.58 -12.06 13.92
C ALA A 103 12.10 -13.01 12.83
N VAL A 104 11.78 -12.69 11.57
CA VAL A 104 12.30 -13.38 10.39
C VAL A 104 13.42 -12.56 9.78
N ALA A 105 14.62 -13.15 9.70
CA ALA A 105 15.78 -12.61 9.01
C ALA A 105 16.06 -13.40 7.72
N GLU A 106 16.94 -12.90 6.88
CA GLU A 106 17.18 -13.39 5.50
C GLU A 106 17.50 -14.89 5.39
N ASN A 107 18.06 -15.52 6.41
CA ASN A 107 18.40 -16.95 6.41
C ASN A 107 17.69 -17.75 7.52
N THR A 108 16.58 -17.26 8.01
CA THR A 108 15.83 -17.92 9.09
C THR A 108 15.17 -19.20 8.57
N PRO A 109 15.37 -20.37 9.24
CA PRO A 109 14.66 -21.60 8.90
C PRO A 109 13.20 -21.48 9.33
N LEU A 110 12.33 -21.04 8.40
CA LEU A 110 10.93 -20.66 8.67
C LEU A 110 10.12 -21.78 9.33
N ASP A 111 10.31 -23.03 8.92
CA ASP A 111 9.56 -24.17 9.47
C ASP A 111 9.89 -24.39 10.96
N ALA A 112 11.17 -24.38 11.31
CA ALA A 112 11.60 -24.53 12.69
C ALA A 112 11.17 -23.34 13.56
N LEU A 113 11.23 -22.10 13.01
CA LEU A 113 10.75 -20.91 13.71
C LEU A 113 9.24 -20.99 13.96
N ARG A 114 8.47 -21.43 12.98
CA ARG A 114 7.01 -21.60 13.07
C ARG A 114 6.64 -22.67 14.08
N GLU A 115 7.37 -23.80 14.11
CA GLU A 115 7.18 -24.85 15.12
C GLU A 115 7.41 -24.30 16.52
N PHE A 116 8.54 -23.63 16.76
CA PHE A 116 8.86 -23.02 18.06
C PHE A 116 7.86 -21.94 18.47
N ALA A 117 7.38 -21.12 17.54
CA ALA A 117 6.35 -20.11 17.80
C ALA A 117 5.00 -20.76 18.15
N ASN A 118 4.61 -21.86 17.47
CA ASN A 118 3.39 -22.61 17.79
C ASN A 118 3.46 -23.32 19.16
N GLU A 119 4.60 -23.90 19.53
CA GLU A 119 4.82 -24.45 20.87
C GLU A 119 4.65 -23.36 21.93
N THR A 120 5.23 -22.17 21.68
CA THR A 120 5.09 -21.03 22.59
C THR A 120 3.64 -20.54 22.67
N LEU A 121 2.92 -20.49 21.56
CA LEU A 121 1.49 -20.15 21.51
C LEU A 121 0.67 -21.15 22.33
N ALA A 122 0.89 -22.45 22.15
CA ALA A 122 0.20 -23.48 22.92
C ALA A 122 0.48 -23.34 24.43
N LEU A 123 1.72 -23.01 24.81
CA LEU A 123 2.11 -22.80 26.19
C LEU A 123 1.43 -21.57 26.81
N VAL A 124 1.42 -20.41 26.15
CA VAL A 124 0.75 -19.22 26.70
C VAL A 124 -0.76 -19.34 26.69
N ARG A 125 -1.35 -20.12 25.80
CA ARG A 125 -2.80 -20.39 25.83
C ARG A 125 -3.21 -21.32 26.96
N SER A 126 -2.37 -22.29 27.32
CA SER A 126 -2.63 -23.17 28.46
C SER A 126 -2.25 -22.53 29.80
N HIS A 127 -1.30 -21.60 29.78
CA HIS A 127 -0.77 -20.90 30.96
C HIS A 127 -0.64 -19.38 30.68
N PRO A 128 -1.76 -18.64 30.62
CA PRO A 128 -1.76 -17.21 30.26
C PRO A 128 -0.92 -16.34 31.22
N GLU A 129 -0.78 -16.75 32.47
CA GLU A 129 0.04 -16.08 33.48
C GLU A 129 1.54 -16.08 33.16
N ARG A 130 1.99 -16.96 32.25
CA ARG A 130 3.39 -17.06 31.83
C ARG A 130 3.71 -16.14 30.63
N PHE A 131 2.74 -15.41 30.11
CA PHE A 131 2.91 -14.61 28.89
C PHE A 131 4.09 -13.63 29.01
N GLU A 132 4.13 -12.85 30.07
CA GLU A 132 5.18 -11.84 30.31
C GLU A 132 6.57 -12.45 30.43
N ALA A 133 6.70 -13.59 31.16
CA ALA A 133 7.96 -14.30 31.31
C ALA A 133 8.45 -14.88 29.96
N LEU A 134 7.53 -15.43 29.16
CA LEU A 134 7.85 -15.96 27.83
C LEU A 134 8.14 -14.85 26.81
N ALA A 135 7.49 -13.70 26.92
CA ALA A 135 7.83 -12.53 26.14
C ALA A 135 9.26 -12.05 26.44
N ALA A 136 9.62 -11.96 27.72
CA ALA A 136 10.97 -11.57 28.11
C ALA A 136 12.05 -12.59 27.66
N GLU A 137 11.70 -13.91 27.67
CA GLU A 137 12.62 -14.99 27.29
C GLU A 137 12.79 -15.15 25.77
N ARG A 138 11.70 -14.98 24.98
CA ARG A 138 11.62 -15.46 23.59
C ARG A 138 11.34 -14.40 22.55
N SER A 139 10.86 -13.22 22.96
CA SER A 139 10.50 -12.18 21.98
C SER A 139 11.73 -11.44 21.47
N ASN A 140 11.76 -11.21 20.15
CA ASN A 140 12.78 -10.37 19.50
C ASN A 140 12.40 -8.89 19.46
N CYS A 141 11.25 -8.49 19.99
CA CYS A 141 10.83 -7.11 20.07
C CYS A 141 11.42 -6.43 21.33
N PRO A 142 11.82 -5.15 21.28
CA PRO A 142 12.22 -4.38 22.46
C PRO A 142 11.17 -4.37 23.58
N SER A 143 9.89 -4.53 23.27
CA SER A 143 8.82 -4.66 24.27
C SER A 143 8.99 -5.87 25.20
N SER A 144 9.85 -6.83 24.87
CA SER A 144 10.20 -7.99 25.72
C SER A 144 10.70 -7.57 27.11
N GLU A 145 11.42 -6.45 27.22
CA GLU A 145 11.88 -5.87 28.49
C GLU A 145 10.73 -5.50 29.44
N ASN A 146 9.55 -5.26 28.88
CA ASN A 146 8.32 -4.93 29.58
C ASN A 146 7.26 -6.05 29.45
N GLY A 147 7.69 -7.32 29.37
CA GLY A 147 6.80 -8.47 29.28
C GLY A 147 5.97 -8.55 27.99
N GLY A 148 6.43 -7.88 26.92
CA GLY A 148 5.76 -7.83 25.62
C GLY A 148 4.74 -6.70 25.48
N ALA A 149 4.60 -5.81 26.47
CA ALA A 149 3.60 -4.74 26.46
C ALA A 149 3.83 -3.74 25.32
N LEU A 150 2.79 -3.52 24.49
CA LEU A 150 2.75 -2.50 23.45
C LEU A 150 2.02 -1.24 23.93
N GLY A 151 1.26 -1.36 25.04
CA GLY A 151 0.41 -0.31 25.54
C GLY A 151 -0.84 -0.09 24.68
N GLN A 152 -1.39 1.13 24.75
CA GLN A 152 -2.58 1.50 23.99
C GLN A 152 -2.18 1.90 22.58
N MET A 153 -2.73 1.20 21.62
CA MET A 153 -2.54 1.44 20.18
C MET A 153 -3.85 1.92 19.56
N VAL A 154 -3.77 2.94 18.70
CA VAL A 154 -4.91 3.41 17.89
C VAL A 154 -4.80 2.87 16.47
N ARG A 155 -5.88 3.04 15.68
CA ARG A 155 -5.87 2.63 14.28
C ARG A 155 -4.83 3.43 13.48
N GLY A 156 -4.10 2.73 12.60
CA GLY A 156 -3.04 3.29 11.75
C GLY A 156 -1.64 3.29 12.37
N GLU A 157 -1.47 2.84 13.63
CA GLU A 157 -0.15 2.78 14.28
C GLU A 157 0.61 1.48 14.00
N ALA A 158 -0.07 0.46 13.51
CA ALA A 158 0.54 -0.83 13.20
C ALA A 158 0.41 -1.21 11.72
N VAL A 159 1.20 -2.20 11.28
CA VAL A 159 1.04 -2.76 9.95
C VAL A 159 -0.36 -3.38 9.79
N PRO A 160 -0.96 -3.32 8.58
CA PRO A 160 -2.36 -3.68 8.37
C PRO A 160 -2.75 -5.07 8.87
N GLU A 161 -1.86 -6.07 8.69
CA GLU A 161 -2.10 -7.45 9.08
C GLU A 161 -2.17 -7.59 10.61
N PHE A 162 -1.28 -6.90 11.32
CA PHE A 162 -1.24 -6.90 12.79
C PHE A 162 -2.44 -6.15 13.36
N GLU A 163 -2.76 -4.98 12.81
CA GLU A 163 -3.91 -4.18 13.21
C GLU A 163 -5.21 -4.97 13.02
N ALA A 164 -5.41 -5.57 11.84
CA ALA A 164 -6.60 -6.38 11.57
C ALA A 164 -6.79 -7.52 12.58
N ALA A 165 -5.70 -8.13 13.04
CA ALA A 165 -5.74 -9.16 14.07
C ALA A 165 -6.10 -8.59 15.44
N LEU A 166 -5.48 -7.47 15.87
CA LEU A 166 -5.79 -6.80 17.14
C LEU A 166 -7.29 -6.52 17.31
N TRP A 167 -7.93 -6.03 16.25
CA TRP A 167 -9.35 -5.70 16.28
C TRP A 167 -10.29 -6.91 16.23
N ARG A 168 -9.79 -8.12 15.87
CA ARG A 168 -10.57 -9.36 15.85
C ARG A 168 -10.47 -10.16 17.13
N ILE A 169 -9.33 -10.09 17.83
CA ILE A 169 -9.10 -10.83 19.08
C ILE A 169 -10.06 -10.32 20.14
N THR A 170 -10.71 -11.23 20.87
CA THR A 170 -11.58 -10.89 22.00
C THR A 170 -10.75 -10.28 23.13
N PRO A 171 -11.13 -9.13 23.70
CA PRO A 171 -10.46 -8.56 24.87
C PRO A 171 -10.37 -9.55 26.02
N GLY A 172 -9.22 -9.59 26.69
CA GLY A 172 -8.91 -10.55 27.76
C GLY A 172 -8.40 -11.89 27.27
N THR A 173 -8.17 -12.09 25.94
CA THR A 173 -7.73 -13.37 25.37
C THR A 173 -6.43 -13.25 24.56
N ILE A 174 -5.83 -14.42 24.30
CA ILE A 174 -4.69 -14.60 23.42
C ILE A 174 -5.20 -15.09 22.06
N ALA A 175 -4.59 -14.63 20.97
CA ALA A 175 -4.89 -15.07 19.61
C ALA A 175 -4.89 -16.60 19.49
N GLU A 176 -5.78 -17.14 18.66
CA GLU A 176 -5.87 -18.60 18.45
C GLU A 176 -4.77 -19.15 17.54
N ALA A 177 -4.20 -18.30 16.67
CA ALA A 177 -3.16 -18.64 15.73
C ALA A 177 -2.08 -17.55 15.72
N LEU A 178 -0.91 -17.89 15.19
CA LEU A 178 0.15 -16.93 14.91
C LEU A 178 -0.32 -15.88 13.91
N ILE A 179 0.06 -14.62 14.13
CA ILE A 179 -0.17 -13.51 13.21
C ILE A 179 1.10 -13.28 12.42
N GLU A 180 1.00 -13.39 11.11
CA GLU A 180 2.14 -13.20 10.20
C GLU A 180 2.18 -11.76 9.70
N THR A 181 3.35 -11.15 9.76
CA THR A 181 3.62 -9.82 9.22
C THR A 181 4.98 -9.81 8.53
N ARG A 182 5.32 -8.72 7.86
CA ARG A 182 6.67 -8.52 7.29
C ARG A 182 7.81 -8.58 8.33
N TYR A 183 7.52 -8.45 9.61
CA TYR A 183 8.53 -8.52 10.68
C TYR A 183 8.74 -9.94 11.22
N GLY A 184 7.81 -10.85 10.97
CA GLY A 184 7.86 -12.23 11.46
C GLY A 184 6.52 -12.74 11.98
N LEU A 185 6.60 -13.67 12.92
CA LEU A 185 5.45 -14.34 13.54
C LEU A 185 5.17 -13.71 14.91
N HIS A 186 3.92 -13.40 15.19
CA HIS A 186 3.52 -12.79 16.44
C HIS A 186 2.52 -13.66 17.19
N ILE A 187 2.69 -13.76 18.51
CA ILE A 187 1.66 -14.18 19.45
C ILE A 187 1.13 -12.90 20.09
N VAL A 188 -0.17 -12.69 20.11
CA VAL A 188 -0.79 -11.46 20.58
C VAL A 188 -1.81 -11.75 21.68
N ARG A 189 -1.75 -10.99 22.75
CA ARG A 189 -2.76 -10.90 23.82
C ARG A 189 -3.41 -9.52 23.76
N VAL A 190 -4.73 -9.45 23.68
CA VAL A 190 -5.47 -8.20 23.82
C VAL A 190 -5.99 -8.10 25.24
N ASN A 191 -5.54 -7.09 25.99
CA ASN A 191 -5.93 -6.89 27.38
C ASN A 191 -7.30 -6.19 27.46
N ARG A 192 -7.41 -5.05 26.77
CA ARG A 192 -8.61 -4.21 26.75
C ARG A 192 -8.78 -3.56 25.38
N ARG A 193 -10.01 -3.21 25.06
CA ARG A 193 -10.33 -2.50 23.82
C ARG A 193 -11.50 -1.52 24.03
N ALA A 194 -11.39 -0.35 23.43
CA ALA A 194 -12.49 0.57 23.22
C ALA A 194 -12.77 0.70 21.73
N GLU A 195 -14.00 0.40 21.31
CA GLU A 195 -14.38 0.40 19.88
C GLU A 195 -14.38 1.78 19.23
N GLY A 196 -14.38 2.84 20.05
CA GLY A 196 -14.57 4.20 19.58
C GLY A 196 -16.02 4.47 19.16
N ARG A 197 -16.27 5.67 18.61
CA ARG A 197 -17.58 6.08 18.09
C ARG A 197 -17.55 6.21 16.59
N GLN A 198 -18.65 5.79 15.95
CA GLN A 198 -18.86 6.03 14.52
C GLN A 198 -19.10 7.53 14.29
N LEU A 199 -18.38 8.13 13.34
CA LEU A 199 -18.68 9.47 12.87
C LEU A 199 -19.95 9.43 12.01
N PRO A 200 -20.89 10.39 12.19
CA PRO A 200 -22.05 10.51 11.31
C PRO A 200 -21.64 10.74 9.84
N PHE A 201 -22.40 10.22 8.90
CA PHE A 201 -22.16 10.37 7.47
C PHE A 201 -21.95 11.83 7.05
N GLU A 202 -22.75 12.74 7.59
CA GLU A 202 -22.73 14.17 7.29
C GLU A 202 -21.38 14.83 7.62
N GLN A 203 -20.65 14.28 8.61
CA GLN A 203 -19.31 14.81 8.99
C GLN A 203 -18.20 14.32 8.08
N VAL A 204 -18.39 13.21 7.38
CA VAL A 204 -17.35 12.56 6.55
C VAL A 204 -17.69 12.56 5.06
N HIS A 205 -18.91 12.95 4.69
CA HIS A 205 -19.42 12.92 3.32
C HIS A 205 -18.50 13.64 2.32
N GLU A 206 -18.07 14.87 2.65
CA GLU A 206 -17.20 15.65 1.77
C GLU A 206 -15.84 14.98 1.56
N ALA A 207 -15.23 14.44 2.62
CA ALA A 207 -13.97 13.72 2.54
C ALA A 207 -14.10 12.43 1.72
N ILE A 208 -15.23 11.71 1.85
CA ILE A 208 -15.55 10.53 1.04
C ILE A 208 -15.68 10.91 -0.43
N ALA A 209 -16.44 11.98 -0.72
CA ALA A 209 -16.65 12.43 -2.09
C ALA A 209 -15.33 12.79 -2.78
N GLN A 210 -14.46 13.52 -2.09
CA GLN A 210 -13.13 13.90 -2.61
C GLN A 210 -12.25 12.66 -2.82
N ALA A 211 -12.22 11.72 -1.88
CA ALA A 211 -11.43 10.50 -2.01
C ALA A 211 -11.90 9.60 -3.18
N LEU A 212 -13.22 9.45 -3.33
CA LEU A 212 -13.79 8.67 -4.43
C LEU A 212 -13.55 9.34 -5.79
N LEU A 213 -13.65 10.67 -5.85
CA LEU A 213 -13.37 11.43 -7.07
C LEU A 213 -11.89 11.30 -7.48
N ALA A 214 -10.97 11.44 -6.52
CA ALA A 214 -9.54 11.26 -6.76
C ALA A 214 -9.25 9.85 -7.28
N ALA A 215 -9.76 8.80 -6.60
CA ALA A 215 -9.58 7.42 -7.02
C ALA A 215 -10.16 7.14 -8.42
N SER A 216 -11.32 7.74 -8.75
CA SER A 216 -11.93 7.62 -10.09
C SER A 216 -11.07 8.30 -11.15
N ARG A 217 -10.54 9.49 -10.85
CA ARG A 217 -9.63 10.25 -11.75
C ARG A 217 -8.36 9.46 -12.03
N ASP A 218 -7.74 8.89 -10.98
CA ASP A 218 -6.52 8.09 -11.11
C ASP A 218 -6.76 6.81 -11.93
N ALA A 219 -7.89 6.15 -11.71
CA ALA A 219 -8.26 4.95 -12.46
C ALA A 219 -8.51 5.27 -13.95
N ALA A 220 -9.24 6.36 -14.23
CA ALA A 220 -9.53 6.79 -15.60
C ALA A 220 -8.24 7.22 -16.32
N TRP A 221 -7.34 7.92 -15.63
CA TRP A 221 -6.04 8.29 -16.18
C TRP A 221 -5.18 7.06 -16.49
N ARG A 222 -5.03 6.11 -15.56
CA ARG A 222 -4.31 4.87 -15.84
C ARG A 222 -4.87 4.13 -17.05
N GLN A 223 -6.18 4.02 -17.14
CA GLN A 223 -6.83 3.38 -18.29
C GLN A 223 -6.53 4.12 -19.60
N TYR A 224 -6.60 5.45 -19.58
CA TYR A 224 -6.28 6.27 -20.77
C TYR A 224 -4.84 6.04 -21.22
N VAL A 225 -3.87 6.13 -20.32
CA VAL A 225 -2.45 5.89 -20.60
C VAL A 225 -2.20 4.48 -21.14
N GLN A 226 -2.86 3.48 -20.59
CA GLN A 226 -2.76 2.10 -21.11
C GLN A 226 -3.30 1.98 -22.54
N VAL A 227 -4.37 2.68 -22.88
CA VAL A 227 -4.88 2.73 -24.27
C VAL A 227 -3.87 3.41 -25.20
N LEU A 228 -3.23 4.50 -24.77
CA LEU A 228 -2.19 5.16 -25.53
C LEU A 228 -0.99 4.24 -25.79
N LEU A 229 -0.50 3.58 -24.75
CA LEU A 229 0.59 2.61 -24.87
C LEU A 229 0.25 1.44 -25.81
N GLY A 230 -0.99 0.96 -25.77
CA GLY A 230 -1.47 -0.10 -26.66
C GLY A 230 -1.58 0.31 -28.12
N ARG A 231 -1.68 1.61 -28.41
CA ARG A 231 -1.69 2.17 -29.80
C ARG A 231 -0.30 2.52 -30.29
N ALA A 232 0.61 2.88 -29.38
CA ALA A 232 1.96 3.28 -29.69
C ALA A 232 2.79 2.11 -30.24
N LYS A 233 3.61 2.38 -31.23
CA LYS A 233 4.59 1.42 -31.74
C LYS A 233 5.86 1.52 -30.92
N ILE A 234 6.02 0.61 -29.95
CA ILE A 234 7.16 0.57 -29.02
C ILE A 234 8.01 -0.65 -29.33
N GLU A 235 9.32 -0.44 -29.55
CA GLU A 235 10.28 -1.49 -29.84
C GLU A 235 11.48 -1.36 -28.89
N GLY A 236 12.08 -2.50 -28.51
CA GLY A 236 13.31 -2.54 -27.70
C GLY A 236 13.08 -2.58 -26.19
N ILE A 237 11.82 -2.47 -25.72
CA ILE A 237 11.46 -2.60 -24.31
C ILE A 237 10.14 -3.33 -24.16
N ASP A 238 10.06 -4.18 -23.15
CA ASP A 238 8.82 -4.83 -22.72
C ASP A 238 8.14 -3.99 -21.62
N LEU A 239 6.88 -3.62 -21.87
CA LEU A 239 6.05 -2.83 -20.96
C LEU A 239 5.16 -3.69 -20.05
N GLU A 240 5.19 -5.05 -20.16
CA GLU A 240 4.41 -5.90 -19.29
C GLU A 240 4.82 -5.71 -17.83
N GLY A 241 3.84 -5.38 -16.99
CA GLY A 241 4.05 -5.12 -15.56
C GLY A 241 4.63 -3.73 -15.23
N ALA A 242 4.58 -2.77 -16.16
CA ALA A 242 4.87 -1.38 -15.86
C ALA A 242 3.71 -0.79 -15.03
N ASP A 243 3.83 -0.85 -13.70
CA ASP A 243 3.09 0.04 -12.83
C ASP A 243 3.53 1.47 -13.18
N THR A 244 2.58 2.28 -13.63
CA THR A 244 2.84 3.63 -14.12
C THR A 244 3.39 4.52 -13.02
N PRO A 245 4.69 4.93 -13.03
CA PRO A 245 5.27 5.76 -11.96
C PRO A 245 4.78 7.21 -11.95
N LEU A 246 3.91 7.60 -12.88
CA LEU A 246 3.35 8.96 -13.00
C LEU A 246 2.04 9.16 -12.23
N VAL A 247 1.65 8.22 -11.35
CA VAL A 247 0.48 8.32 -10.49
C VAL A 247 0.88 7.92 -9.06
N GLN A 248 1.67 8.77 -8.40
CA GLN A 248 1.84 8.78 -6.94
C GLN A 248 1.32 10.08 -6.38
#